data_035b541fe4ea3de9bf7848b22e3d063b
#
_entry.id   035b541fe4ea3de9bf7848b22e3d063b
#
_cell.length_a   1.000
_cell.length_b   1.000
_cell.length_c   1.000
_cell.angle_alpha   90.00
_cell.angle_beta   90.00
_cell.angle_gamma   90.00
#
_symmetry.space_group_name_H-M   'P 1'
#
loop_
_entity.id
_entity.type
_entity.pdbx_description
1 polymer ?
#
loop_
_entity_poly.entity_id
_entity_poly.type
_entity_poly.pdbx_seq_one_letter_code
_entity_poly.pdbx_strand_id
1 'polypeptide(L)'
;MQAPAEEFAYTLLLSPDFSRPDALAVIDVKPGSSTYGKIVHTVTMPNTGDEFHHFGWNACSSSLSPLTGHAFLERRFLIIPGLRSSRIYVIDTKPHPTQARIHKIIEPDEIFAKTGYSRPHTVHCGPEGIYVSTLGGAGKDGTDGAPGIFIMDCETFDVLGRWEIDRGPQDKHYDFWWNLPRDYMVSSEWALPPQFENGIVPEDLLANKYGHRLHFWDLRARRNVQTIDLGAQHQMALEVRPAHDPVREYGFVGVVVDTTNLEGSIWTWWREGGKFHVKKTATIPAEPAAADELPPLLQGFGAVPPLVTDI
;
A
#
# COMPACT_ATOMS: atom_id res chain seq x y z
N MET A 1 4.32 -19.76 -16.91
CA MET A 1 3.85 -19.05 -18.13
C MET A 1 5.01 -18.27 -18.70
N GLN A 2 5.24 -18.38 -20.00
CA GLN A 2 6.22 -17.53 -20.69
C GLN A 2 5.44 -16.28 -21.19
N ALA A 3 5.38 -15.26 -20.35
CA ALA A 3 4.88 -13.96 -20.79
C ALA A 3 5.95 -13.29 -21.68
N PRO A 4 5.55 -12.51 -22.69
CA PRO A 4 6.51 -11.66 -23.43
C PRO A 4 7.17 -10.69 -22.45
N ALA A 5 8.40 -10.27 -22.75
CA ALA A 5 9.08 -9.25 -21.98
C ALA A 5 8.28 -7.94 -22.01
N GLU A 6 8.18 -7.27 -20.87
CA GLU A 6 7.57 -5.95 -20.79
C GLU A 6 8.45 -4.93 -21.55
N GLU A 7 7.83 -4.09 -22.35
CA GLU A 7 8.51 -3.04 -23.12
C GLU A 7 8.34 -1.65 -22.49
N PHE A 8 7.40 -1.51 -21.55
CA PHE A 8 7.09 -0.26 -20.87
C PHE A 8 6.98 -0.47 -19.36
N ALA A 9 7.44 0.51 -18.61
CA ALA A 9 7.20 0.64 -17.18
C ALA A 9 6.34 1.88 -16.90
N TYR A 10 5.63 1.86 -15.77
CA TYR A 10 4.85 2.99 -15.29
C TYR A 10 5.42 3.48 -13.98
N THR A 11 5.43 4.81 -13.78
CA THR A 11 5.81 5.42 -12.52
C THR A 11 4.96 6.67 -12.25
N LEU A 12 4.81 7.01 -10.99
CA LEU A 12 4.10 8.22 -10.59
C LEU A 12 5.08 9.39 -10.50
N LEU A 13 4.62 10.55 -10.90
CA LEU A 13 5.33 11.82 -10.79
C LEU A 13 4.55 12.70 -9.82
N LEU A 14 5.17 13.04 -8.70
CA LEU A 14 4.57 13.85 -7.66
C LEU A 14 5.03 15.31 -7.74
N SER A 15 4.14 16.23 -7.40
CA SER A 15 4.47 17.64 -7.16
C SER A 15 4.74 17.84 -5.66
N PRO A 16 5.98 18.01 -5.23
CA PRO A 16 6.33 18.02 -3.80
C PRO A 16 5.74 19.20 -3.02
N ASP A 17 5.37 20.26 -3.71
CA ASP A 17 4.76 21.48 -3.16
C ASP A 17 3.27 21.63 -3.52
N PHE A 18 2.69 20.63 -4.17
CA PHE A 18 1.30 20.59 -4.66
C PHE A 18 0.93 21.74 -5.61
N SER A 19 1.91 22.45 -6.15
CA SER A 19 1.70 23.60 -7.07
C SER A 19 1.24 23.16 -8.46
N ARG A 20 1.49 21.92 -8.81
CA ARG A 20 1.14 21.30 -10.10
C ARG A 20 0.39 19.99 -9.88
N PRO A 21 -0.42 19.56 -10.86
CA PRO A 21 -0.99 18.23 -10.82
C PRO A 21 0.10 17.12 -10.83
N ASP A 22 -0.17 16.06 -10.12
CA ASP A 22 0.57 14.81 -10.24
C ASP A 22 0.31 14.15 -11.60
N ALA A 23 1.14 13.17 -11.97
CA ALA A 23 1.01 12.51 -13.26
C ALA A 23 1.45 11.05 -13.21
N LEU A 24 1.00 10.27 -14.20
CA LEU A 24 1.55 8.95 -14.52
C LEU A 24 2.50 9.08 -15.71
N ALA A 25 3.74 8.63 -15.56
CA ALA A 25 4.71 8.54 -16.64
C ALA A 25 4.80 7.11 -17.18
N VAL A 26 4.97 7.00 -18.49
CA VAL A 26 5.28 5.76 -19.20
C VAL A 26 6.73 5.81 -19.65
N ILE A 27 7.52 4.83 -19.24
CA ILE A 27 8.95 4.74 -19.52
C ILE A 27 9.18 3.59 -20.51
N ASP A 28 9.95 3.83 -21.56
CA ASP A 28 10.42 2.80 -22.45
C ASP A 28 11.53 1.99 -21.75
N VAL A 29 11.28 0.69 -21.56
CA VAL A 29 12.23 -0.25 -20.96
C VAL A 29 12.64 -1.36 -21.93
N LYS A 30 12.31 -1.22 -23.22
CA LYS A 30 12.67 -2.18 -24.25
C LYS A 30 14.17 -2.13 -24.53
N PRO A 31 14.93 -3.22 -24.29
CA PRO A 31 16.35 -3.26 -24.58
C PRO A 31 16.64 -2.95 -26.06
N GLY A 32 17.57 -2.04 -26.30
CA GLY A 32 17.99 -1.63 -27.65
C GLY A 32 17.10 -0.57 -28.31
N SER A 33 16.04 -0.12 -27.67
CA SER A 33 15.25 1.03 -28.14
C SER A 33 16.07 2.32 -28.05
N SER A 34 15.87 3.24 -29.00
CA SER A 34 16.50 4.58 -28.99
C SER A 34 15.97 5.46 -27.84
N THR A 35 14.85 5.09 -27.24
CA THR A 35 14.20 5.78 -26.13
C THR A 35 14.29 5.01 -24.81
N TYR A 36 15.13 3.96 -24.75
CA TYR A 36 15.32 3.19 -23.51
C TYR A 36 15.66 4.07 -22.32
N GLY A 37 14.93 3.88 -21.20
CA GLY A 37 15.07 4.65 -19.98
C GLY A 37 14.47 6.07 -20.02
N LYS A 38 13.78 6.44 -21.11
CA LYS A 38 13.14 7.76 -21.24
C LYS A 38 11.64 7.69 -21.01
N ILE A 39 11.08 8.77 -20.48
CA ILE A 39 9.63 8.98 -20.44
C ILE A 39 9.17 9.21 -21.90
N VAL A 40 8.27 8.35 -22.37
CA VAL A 40 7.72 8.40 -23.74
C VAL A 40 6.27 8.88 -23.78
N HIS A 41 5.60 8.92 -22.62
CA HIS A 41 4.25 9.47 -22.48
C HIS A 41 4.00 9.90 -21.04
N THR A 42 3.10 10.87 -20.85
CA THR A 42 2.68 11.34 -19.53
C THR A 42 1.18 11.59 -19.53
N VAL A 43 0.50 11.07 -18.52
CA VAL A 43 -0.91 11.37 -18.25
C VAL A 43 -0.94 12.33 -17.04
N THR A 44 -1.10 13.61 -17.30
CA THR A 44 -1.26 14.62 -16.24
C THR A 44 -2.67 14.60 -15.71
N MET A 45 -2.82 14.59 -14.38
CA MET A 45 -4.14 14.62 -13.73
C MET A 45 -4.75 16.01 -13.79
N PRO A 46 -6.09 16.14 -13.75
CA PRO A 46 -6.75 17.45 -13.83
C PRO A 46 -6.71 18.27 -12.53
N ASN A 47 -6.38 17.61 -11.40
CA ASN A 47 -6.43 18.23 -10.07
C ASN A 47 -5.01 18.32 -9.48
N THR A 48 -4.83 19.20 -8.50
CA THR A 48 -3.60 19.34 -7.69
C THR A 48 -3.81 18.76 -6.30
N GLY A 49 -2.71 18.38 -5.63
CA GLY A 49 -2.73 17.93 -4.24
C GLY A 49 -3.28 16.52 -4.04
N ASP A 50 -3.14 15.65 -5.03
CA ASP A 50 -3.57 14.25 -4.92
C ASP A 50 -2.60 13.41 -4.10
N GLU A 51 -1.29 13.58 -4.27
CA GLU A 51 -0.23 12.83 -3.58
C GLU A 51 -0.32 11.32 -3.82
N PHE A 52 0.17 10.86 -4.98
CA PHE A 52 0.15 9.45 -5.35
C PHE A 52 1.29 8.66 -4.70
N HIS A 53 0.97 7.53 -4.08
CA HIS A 53 1.98 6.63 -3.50
C HIS A 53 1.99 5.28 -4.21
N HIS A 54 0.85 4.63 -4.33
CA HIS A 54 0.69 3.29 -4.88
C HIS A 54 -0.26 3.30 -6.07
N PHE A 55 -0.20 2.24 -6.86
CA PHE A 55 -1.19 1.93 -7.88
C PHE A 55 -1.20 0.43 -8.17
N GLY A 56 -2.31 -0.05 -8.68
CA GLY A 56 -2.47 -1.45 -9.04
C GLY A 56 -3.26 -1.64 -10.32
N TRP A 57 -3.32 -2.86 -10.81
CA TRP A 57 -4.08 -3.21 -11.99
C TRP A 57 -5.50 -3.65 -11.63
N ASN A 58 -6.45 -3.45 -12.57
CA ASN A 58 -7.82 -3.94 -12.45
C ASN A 58 -7.92 -5.47 -12.50
N ALA A 59 -6.90 -6.14 -13.05
CA ALA A 59 -6.87 -7.58 -13.17
C ALA A 59 -5.46 -8.12 -12.92
N CYS A 60 -5.37 -9.29 -12.31
CA CYS A 60 -4.13 -9.94 -11.97
C CYS A 60 -3.54 -10.70 -13.16
N SER A 61 -2.24 -10.58 -13.40
CA SER A 61 -1.48 -11.38 -14.38
C SER A 61 -0.46 -12.33 -13.75
N SER A 62 -0.47 -12.41 -12.41
CA SER A 62 0.42 -13.29 -11.65
C SER A 62 -0.06 -14.74 -11.63
N SER A 63 0.69 -15.63 -10.97
CA SER A 63 0.29 -17.01 -10.69
C SER A 63 -1.01 -17.13 -9.86
N LEU A 64 -1.44 -16.06 -9.22
CA LEU A 64 -2.71 -16.00 -8.48
C LEU A 64 -3.92 -15.72 -9.36
N SER A 65 -3.74 -15.30 -10.61
CA SER A 65 -4.82 -14.96 -11.54
C SER A 65 -5.94 -16.01 -11.62
N PRO A 66 -5.65 -17.33 -11.72
CA PRO A 66 -6.70 -18.34 -11.73
C PRO A 66 -7.52 -18.43 -10.44
N LEU A 67 -7.02 -17.91 -9.33
CA LEU A 67 -7.64 -17.97 -8.01
C LEU A 67 -8.45 -16.72 -7.69
N THR A 68 -8.33 -15.67 -8.48
CA THR A 68 -9.04 -14.39 -8.25
C THR A 68 -10.49 -14.41 -8.74
N GLY A 69 -10.91 -15.42 -9.52
CA GLY A 69 -12.22 -15.43 -10.18
C GLY A 69 -12.33 -14.54 -11.41
N HIS A 70 -11.34 -13.72 -11.71
CA HIS A 70 -11.31 -12.73 -12.80
C HIS A 70 -10.21 -12.97 -13.82
N ALA A 71 -9.75 -14.22 -13.95
CA ALA A 71 -8.66 -14.59 -14.87
C ALA A 71 -8.94 -14.29 -16.35
N PHE A 72 -10.22 -14.08 -16.71
CA PHE A 72 -10.66 -13.71 -18.06
C PHE A 72 -10.57 -12.21 -18.35
N LEU A 73 -10.42 -11.37 -17.32
CA LEU A 73 -10.32 -9.92 -17.49
C LEU A 73 -8.96 -9.53 -18.03
N GLU A 74 -8.97 -8.59 -18.98
CA GLU A 74 -7.75 -8.00 -19.48
C GLU A 74 -7.10 -7.09 -18.43
N ARG A 75 -5.81 -7.25 -18.17
CA ARG A 75 -5.01 -6.30 -17.41
C ARG A 75 -4.78 -5.04 -18.28
N ARG A 76 -5.66 -4.08 -18.12
CA ARG A 76 -5.74 -2.89 -18.99
C ARG A 76 -5.75 -1.58 -18.23
N PHE A 77 -6.40 -1.56 -17.07
CA PHE A 77 -6.63 -0.34 -16.34
C PHE A 77 -5.74 -0.24 -15.09
N LEU A 78 -5.03 0.87 -14.94
CA LEU A 78 -4.33 1.22 -13.72
C LEU A 78 -5.26 2.00 -12.80
N ILE A 79 -5.29 1.60 -11.54
CA ILE A 79 -6.07 2.24 -10.48
C ILE A 79 -5.08 3.02 -9.62
N ILE A 80 -5.19 4.34 -9.61
CA ILE A 80 -4.23 5.23 -8.96
C ILE A 80 -4.95 6.03 -7.86
N PRO A 81 -4.79 5.66 -6.59
CA PRO A 81 -5.34 6.42 -5.47
C PRO A 81 -4.50 7.66 -5.17
N GLY A 82 -5.18 8.79 -4.99
CA GLY A 82 -4.62 10.01 -4.41
C GLY A 82 -4.78 9.98 -2.91
N LEU A 83 -3.67 9.81 -2.19
CA LEU A 83 -3.67 9.66 -0.74
C LEU A 83 -4.34 10.86 -0.05
N ARG A 84 -3.86 12.07 -0.35
CA ARG A 84 -4.32 13.30 0.31
C ARG A 84 -5.72 13.71 -0.13
N SER A 85 -6.02 13.62 -1.42
CA SER A 85 -7.31 14.03 -1.97
C SER A 85 -8.43 13.03 -1.72
N SER A 86 -8.08 11.77 -1.45
CA SER A 86 -9.01 10.61 -1.44
C SER A 86 -9.66 10.32 -2.79
N ARG A 87 -9.18 10.90 -3.88
CA ARG A 87 -9.66 10.66 -5.25
C ARG A 87 -8.98 9.44 -5.84
N ILE A 88 -9.65 8.72 -6.72
CA ILE A 88 -9.06 7.61 -7.46
C ILE A 88 -9.17 7.86 -8.96
N TYR A 89 -8.07 7.69 -9.67
CA TYR A 89 -8.02 7.76 -11.11
C TYR A 89 -7.91 6.36 -11.71
N VAL A 90 -8.71 6.09 -12.71
CA VAL A 90 -8.63 4.87 -13.53
C VAL A 90 -8.03 5.25 -14.87
N ILE A 91 -6.88 4.69 -15.19
CA ILE A 91 -6.15 4.99 -16.42
C ILE A 91 -6.27 3.82 -17.40
N ASP A 92 -6.82 4.08 -18.58
CA ASP A 92 -6.84 3.12 -19.68
C ASP A 92 -5.48 3.13 -20.41
N THR A 93 -4.80 2.00 -20.43
CA THR A 93 -3.48 1.85 -21.07
C THR A 93 -3.55 1.37 -22.52
N LYS A 94 -4.75 1.21 -23.07
CA LYS A 94 -4.96 0.74 -24.45
C LYS A 94 -5.34 1.90 -25.41
N PRO A 95 -5.07 1.74 -26.73
CA PRO A 95 -4.54 0.53 -27.38
C PRO A 95 -3.04 0.34 -27.19
N HIS A 96 -2.29 1.38 -26.76
CA HIS A 96 -0.85 1.34 -26.55
C HIS A 96 -0.47 2.19 -25.35
N PRO A 97 0.55 1.81 -24.54
CA PRO A 97 0.96 2.57 -23.34
C PRO A 97 1.24 4.06 -23.61
N THR A 98 1.80 4.42 -24.76
CA THR A 98 2.03 5.83 -25.15
C THR A 98 0.75 6.59 -25.54
N GLN A 99 -0.41 5.97 -25.43
CA GLN A 99 -1.73 6.56 -25.63
C GLN A 99 -2.61 6.42 -24.37
N ALA A 100 -1.99 6.12 -23.24
CA ALA A 100 -2.68 6.02 -21.95
C ALA A 100 -3.43 7.32 -21.63
N ARG A 101 -4.62 7.20 -21.03
CA ARG A 101 -5.50 8.33 -20.73
C ARG A 101 -6.40 8.04 -19.53
N ILE A 102 -6.90 9.08 -18.92
CA ILE A 102 -7.90 8.95 -17.86
C ILE A 102 -9.18 8.35 -18.46
N HIS A 103 -9.65 7.26 -17.88
CA HIS A 103 -10.88 6.58 -18.21
C HIS A 103 -12.04 6.99 -17.30
N LYS A 104 -11.78 7.01 -15.97
CA LYS A 104 -12.76 7.37 -14.95
C LYS A 104 -12.06 8.07 -13.79
N ILE A 105 -12.78 8.94 -13.11
CA ILE A 105 -12.39 9.55 -11.84
C ILE A 105 -13.46 9.18 -10.83
N ILE A 106 -13.06 8.65 -9.69
CA ILE A 106 -13.93 8.39 -8.54
C ILE A 106 -13.65 9.51 -7.53
N GLU A 107 -14.66 10.30 -7.25
CA GLU A 107 -14.53 11.44 -6.36
C GLU A 107 -14.60 11.01 -4.88
N PRO A 108 -13.97 11.75 -3.97
CA PRO A 108 -13.93 11.43 -2.54
C PRO A 108 -15.32 11.22 -1.93
N ASP A 109 -16.30 12.03 -2.31
CA ASP A 109 -17.65 11.96 -1.78
C ASP A 109 -18.33 10.62 -2.09
N GLU A 110 -18.03 10.01 -3.24
CA GLU A 110 -18.54 8.67 -3.56
C GLU A 110 -17.95 7.61 -2.64
N ILE A 111 -16.63 7.67 -2.40
CA ILE A 111 -15.92 6.75 -1.50
C ILE A 111 -16.49 6.92 -0.08
N PHE A 112 -16.58 8.13 0.43
CA PHE A 112 -17.14 8.43 1.75
C PHE A 112 -18.57 7.91 1.91
N ALA A 113 -19.43 8.21 0.96
CA ALA A 113 -20.86 7.84 1.04
C ALA A 113 -21.05 6.31 1.12
N LYS A 114 -20.21 5.55 0.43
CA LYS A 114 -20.34 4.08 0.34
C LYS A 114 -19.55 3.34 1.41
N THR A 115 -18.45 3.91 1.91
CA THR A 115 -17.51 3.17 2.78
C THR A 115 -17.29 3.85 4.13
N GLY A 116 -17.41 5.18 4.22
CA GLY A 116 -16.95 5.97 5.36
C GLY A 116 -15.43 5.93 5.52
N TYR A 117 -14.67 5.79 4.43
CA TYR A 117 -13.22 5.77 4.42
C TYR A 117 -12.63 6.90 3.60
N SER A 118 -11.36 7.21 3.88
CA SER A 118 -10.56 8.21 3.18
C SER A 118 -9.11 7.77 3.05
N ARG A 119 -8.32 8.51 2.29
CA ARG A 119 -6.89 8.25 2.07
C ARG A 119 -6.65 6.85 1.50
N PRO A 120 -7.21 6.51 0.32
CA PRO A 120 -6.94 5.26 -0.35
C PRO A 120 -5.45 5.12 -0.69
N HIS A 121 -4.91 3.91 -0.55
CA HIS A 121 -3.47 3.69 -0.64
C HIS A 121 -3.12 2.47 -1.50
N THR A 122 -3.04 1.27 -0.90
CA THR A 122 -2.65 0.05 -1.61
C THR A 122 -3.81 -0.51 -2.44
N VAL A 123 -3.51 -0.99 -3.65
CA VAL A 123 -4.48 -1.52 -4.60
C VAL A 123 -4.08 -2.91 -5.07
N HIS A 124 -4.97 -3.88 -4.90
CA HIS A 124 -4.80 -5.23 -5.44
C HIS A 124 -6.09 -5.75 -6.07
N CYS A 125 -5.98 -6.44 -7.22
CA CYS A 125 -7.09 -7.23 -7.75
C CYS A 125 -7.23 -8.53 -6.93
N GLY A 126 -8.44 -8.90 -6.59
CA GLY A 126 -8.71 -10.06 -5.74
C GLY A 126 -10.02 -10.77 -6.08
N PRO A 127 -10.46 -11.73 -5.23
CA PRO A 127 -11.58 -12.60 -5.56
C PRO A 127 -12.92 -11.89 -5.77
N GLU A 128 -13.15 -10.78 -5.07
CA GLU A 128 -14.45 -10.09 -5.09
C GLU A 128 -14.40 -8.78 -5.90
N GLY A 129 -13.23 -8.40 -6.44
CA GLY A 129 -13.05 -7.15 -7.17
C GLY A 129 -11.66 -6.55 -6.99
N ILE A 130 -11.56 -5.23 -7.10
CA ILE A 130 -10.36 -4.46 -6.80
C ILE A 130 -10.44 -4.06 -5.33
N TYR A 131 -9.48 -4.50 -4.54
CA TYR A 131 -9.36 -4.16 -3.13
C TYR A 131 -8.48 -2.93 -2.97
N VAL A 132 -8.95 -1.98 -2.18
CA VAL A 132 -8.22 -0.74 -1.90
C VAL A 132 -8.12 -0.54 -0.40
N SER A 133 -6.89 -0.48 0.13
CA SER A 133 -6.68 -0.09 1.53
C SER A 133 -6.88 1.41 1.71
N THR A 134 -7.19 1.82 2.93
CA THR A 134 -7.34 3.23 3.28
C THR A 134 -6.58 3.52 4.57
N LEU A 135 -6.00 4.71 4.68
CA LEU A 135 -5.24 5.16 5.84
C LEU A 135 -6.05 6.07 6.77
N GLY A 136 -7.28 6.43 6.38
CA GLY A 136 -8.14 7.30 7.17
C GLY A 136 -9.59 6.85 7.25
N GLY A 137 -10.22 7.18 8.36
CA GLY A 137 -11.65 7.03 8.57
C GLY A 137 -12.47 8.14 7.88
N ALA A 138 -13.72 8.35 8.32
CA ALA A 138 -14.70 9.16 7.63
C ALA A 138 -14.56 10.69 7.78
N GLY A 139 -13.85 11.20 8.77
CA GLY A 139 -13.69 12.64 8.98
C GLY A 139 -12.87 13.35 7.91
N LYS A 140 -12.97 14.67 7.83
CA LYS A 140 -12.16 15.48 6.90
C LYS A 140 -10.66 15.32 7.15
N ASP A 141 -10.27 15.15 8.40
CA ASP A 141 -8.92 14.87 8.85
C ASP A 141 -8.57 13.37 8.81
N GLY A 142 -9.55 12.51 8.45
CA GLY A 142 -9.38 11.08 8.35
C GLY A 142 -9.28 10.35 9.70
N THR A 143 -9.68 10.98 10.81
CA THR A 143 -9.56 10.40 12.16
C THR A 143 -10.86 9.83 12.72
N ASP A 144 -12.00 10.04 12.06
CA ASP A 144 -13.30 9.52 12.49
C ASP A 144 -13.43 8.03 12.16
N GLY A 145 -13.23 7.20 13.16
CA GLY A 145 -13.26 5.75 13.03
C GLY A 145 -11.97 5.18 12.46
N ALA A 146 -11.89 3.87 12.43
CA ALA A 146 -10.72 3.17 11.92
C ALA A 146 -10.73 3.12 10.39
N PRO A 147 -9.57 3.18 9.73
CA PRO A 147 -9.41 2.89 8.31
C PRO A 147 -9.65 1.39 8.04
N GLY A 148 -9.74 1.02 6.76
CA GLY A 148 -9.95 -0.37 6.38
C GLY A 148 -9.72 -0.62 4.91
N ILE A 149 -10.43 -1.60 4.37
CA ILE A 149 -10.39 -2.00 2.97
C ILE A 149 -11.77 -1.83 2.36
N PHE A 150 -11.87 -1.31 1.16
CA PHE A 150 -13.08 -1.34 0.37
C PHE A 150 -12.87 -2.05 -0.96
N ILE A 151 -13.96 -2.40 -1.62
CA ILE A 151 -13.95 -3.11 -2.89
C ILE A 151 -14.53 -2.23 -3.99
N MET A 152 -13.91 -2.29 -5.17
CA MET A 152 -14.42 -1.73 -6.41
C MET A 152 -14.67 -2.84 -7.43
N ASP A 153 -15.65 -2.64 -8.29
CA ASP A 153 -15.89 -3.52 -9.43
C ASP A 153 -14.73 -3.46 -10.44
N CYS A 154 -14.33 -4.61 -10.98
CA CYS A 154 -13.17 -4.74 -11.89
C CYS A 154 -13.39 -4.14 -13.29
N GLU A 155 -14.64 -3.94 -13.71
CA GLU A 155 -15.02 -3.51 -15.07
C GLU A 155 -15.66 -2.13 -15.07
N THR A 156 -16.58 -1.86 -14.14
CA THR A 156 -17.26 -0.57 -14.03
C THR A 156 -16.52 0.43 -13.14
N PHE A 157 -15.64 -0.07 -12.26
CA PHE A 157 -14.92 0.71 -11.25
C PHE A 157 -15.83 1.42 -10.27
N ASP A 158 -17.02 0.89 -10.05
CA ASP A 158 -17.92 1.40 -9.02
C ASP A 158 -17.46 0.95 -7.64
N VAL A 159 -17.52 1.86 -6.67
CA VAL A 159 -17.27 1.49 -5.27
C VAL A 159 -18.42 0.63 -4.77
N LEU A 160 -18.13 -0.60 -4.35
CA LEU A 160 -19.13 -1.58 -3.91
C LEU A 160 -19.42 -1.49 -2.40
N GLY A 161 -18.47 -1.00 -1.61
CA GLY A 161 -18.60 -0.85 -0.17
C GLY A 161 -17.40 -1.40 0.60
N ARG A 162 -17.50 -1.44 1.93
CA ARG A 162 -16.45 -2.01 2.81
C ARG A 162 -16.27 -3.49 2.54
N TRP A 163 -15.00 -3.93 2.58
CA TRP A 163 -14.72 -5.35 2.54
C TRP A 163 -14.94 -6.02 3.89
N GLU A 164 -14.36 -5.51 4.96
CA GLU A 164 -14.43 -6.14 6.28
C GLU A 164 -15.83 -6.03 6.91
N ILE A 165 -16.28 -7.14 7.49
CA ILE A 165 -17.51 -7.21 8.31
C ILE A 165 -17.20 -7.03 9.78
N ASP A 166 -16.07 -7.61 10.23
CA ASP A 166 -15.60 -7.51 11.61
C ASP A 166 -14.09 -7.27 11.61
N ARG A 167 -13.68 -6.06 11.93
CA ARG A 167 -12.27 -5.65 11.89
C ARG A 167 -11.47 -6.05 13.12
N GLY A 168 -12.12 -6.56 14.17
CA GLY A 168 -11.43 -6.79 15.44
C GLY A 168 -10.81 -5.49 15.99
N PRO A 169 -9.58 -5.56 16.55
CA PRO A 169 -8.93 -4.41 17.20
C PRO A 169 -8.16 -3.49 16.22
N GLN A 170 -8.29 -3.65 14.90
CA GLN A 170 -7.60 -2.79 13.94
C GLN A 170 -8.06 -1.34 14.05
N ASP A 171 -7.14 -0.42 14.27
CA ASP A 171 -7.39 1.03 14.34
C ASP A 171 -6.51 1.85 13.38
N LYS A 172 -5.52 1.24 12.75
CA LYS A 172 -4.70 1.78 11.68
C LYS A 172 -4.59 0.79 10.55
N HIS A 173 -4.12 1.23 9.40
CA HIS A 173 -3.92 0.38 8.23
C HIS A 173 -2.74 0.86 7.40
N TYR A 174 -2.20 -0.01 6.56
CA TYR A 174 -1.26 0.35 5.51
C TYR A 174 -1.42 -0.58 4.32
N ASP A 175 -0.75 -1.73 4.33
CA ASP A 175 -0.73 -2.69 3.25
C ASP A 175 -1.50 -3.95 3.62
N PHE A 176 -1.85 -4.74 2.63
CA PHE A 176 -2.47 -6.03 2.81
C PHE A 176 -2.08 -6.97 1.69
N TRP A 177 -2.05 -8.26 1.99
CA TRP A 177 -1.88 -9.30 1.00
C TRP A 177 -2.58 -10.58 1.46
N TRP A 178 -2.84 -11.49 0.56
CA TRP A 178 -3.57 -12.72 0.84
C TRP A 178 -2.80 -13.98 0.44
N ASN A 179 -3.20 -15.10 1.04
CA ASN A 179 -2.92 -16.43 0.56
C ASN A 179 -4.25 -17.03 0.07
N LEU A 180 -4.55 -16.89 -1.22
CA LEU A 180 -5.83 -17.30 -1.80
C LEU A 180 -6.10 -18.82 -1.66
N PRO A 181 -5.12 -19.74 -1.87
CA PRO A 181 -5.35 -21.16 -1.65
C PRO A 181 -5.73 -21.54 -0.22
N ARG A 182 -5.45 -20.69 0.75
CA ARG A 182 -5.68 -20.94 2.18
C ARG A 182 -6.73 -20.02 2.79
N ASP A 183 -7.39 -19.21 1.98
CA ASP A 183 -8.47 -18.31 2.37
C ASP A 183 -8.14 -17.35 3.52
N TYR A 184 -6.92 -16.82 3.56
CA TYR A 184 -6.58 -15.79 4.54
C TYR A 184 -5.90 -14.58 3.91
N MET A 185 -6.00 -13.47 4.60
CA MET A 185 -5.30 -12.22 4.31
C MET A 185 -4.49 -11.78 5.53
N VAL A 186 -3.41 -11.06 5.30
CA VAL A 186 -2.66 -10.33 6.33
C VAL A 186 -2.68 -8.85 6.00
N SER A 187 -2.79 -8.00 7.01
CA SER A 187 -2.63 -6.55 6.86
C SER A 187 -1.74 -5.97 7.95
N SER A 188 -1.16 -4.82 7.66
CA SER A 188 -0.21 -4.09 8.50
C SER A 188 -0.77 -2.73 8.91
N GLU A 189 -0.04 -2.03 9.79
CA GLU A 189 -0.42 -0.74 10.33
C GLU A 189 0.67 0.32 10.17
N TRP A 190 0.32 1.49 9.68
CA TRP A 190 1.19 2.64 9.67
C TRP A 190 0.77 3.72 10.68
N ALA A 191 -0.12 4.62 10.26
CA ALA A 191 -0.44 5.84 11.00
C ALA A 191 -1.83 6.37 10.64
N LEU A 192 -2.30 7.34 11.40
CA LEU A 192 -3.45 8.17 11.04
C LEU A 192 -3.01 9.40 10.25
N PRO A 193 -3.86 9.99 9.40
CA PRO A 193 -3.53 11.11 8.52
C PRO A 193 -2.75 12.26 9.18
N PRO A 194 -3.10 12.77 10.36
CA PRO A 194 -2.34 13.85 11.01
C PRO A 194 -0.90 13.48 11.35
N GLN A 195 -0.55 12.19 11.37
CA GLN A 195 0.78 11.70 11.74
C GLN A 195 1.74 11.58 10.54
N PHE A 196 1.23 11.69 9.30
CA PHE A 196 2.07 11.53 8.10
C PHE A 196 1.85 12.61 7.02
N GLU A 197 0.67 13.21 6.90
CA GLU A 197 0.35 14.13 5.79
C GLU A 197 1.25 15.37 5.71
N ASN A 198 1.81 15.81 6.82
CA ASN A 198 2.72 16.94 6.88
C ASN A 198 4.12 16.56 7.41
N GLY A 199 4.50 15.31 7.19
CA GLY A 199 5.72 14.70 7.70
C GLY A 199 5.46 13.90 8.98
N ILE A 200 6.47 13.13 9.40
CA ILE A 200 6.43 12.36 10.63
C ILE A 200 6.33 13.31 11.83
N VAL A 201 5.43 13.01 12.77
CA VAL A 201 5.30 13.73 14.04
C VAL A 201 6.24 13.11 15.06
N PRO A 202 7.36 13.77 15.40
CA PRO A 202 8.40 13.20 16.26
C PRO A 202 7.90 12.79 17.64
N GLU A 203 7.04 13.59 18.24
CA GLU A 203 6.48 13.34 19.56
C GLU A 203 5.61 12.10 19.58
N ASP A 204 4.86 11.86 18.52
CA ASP A 204 4.03 10.67 18.36
C ASP A 204 4.88 9.42 18.10
N LEU A 205 5.99 9.56 17.35
CA LEU A 205 6.95 8.49 17.16
C LEU A 205 7.58 8.05 18.46
N LEU A 206 8.11 9.00 19.26
CA LEU A 206 8.71 8.72 20.57
C LEU A 206 7.69 8.22 21.59
N ALA A 207 6.42 8.59 21.45
CA ALA A 207 5.32 8.08 22.28
C ALA A 207 4.76 6.73 21.80
N ASN A 208 5.40 6.10 20.80
CA ASN A 208 5.02 4.80 20.23
C ASN A 208 3.56 4.76 19.73
N LYS A 209 3.10 5.81 19.03
CA LYS A 209 1.72 5.90 18.54
C LYS A 209 1.52 5.44 17.10
N TYR A 210 2.59 5.15 16.37
CA TYR A 210 2.49 4.57 15.03
C TYR A 210 2.15 3.09 15.09
N GLY A 211 1.72 2.52 13.98
CA GLY A 211 1.27 1.15 13.91
C GLY A 211 2.40 0.13 14.11
N HIS A 212 2.11 -0.92 14.86
CA HIS A 212 3.07 -1.98 15.21
C HIS A 212 2.40 -3.36 15.31
N ARG A 213 1.24 -3.53 14.63
CA ARG A 213 0.48 -4.79 14.67
C ARG A 213 0.29 -5.36 13.28
N LEU A 214 0.17 -6.69 13.21
CA LEU A 214 -0.30 -7.43 12.05
C LEU A 214 -1.67 -8.02 12.36
N HIS A 215 -2.56 -7.93 11.39
CA HIS A 215 -3.92 -8.46 11.46
C HIS A 215 -4.07 -9.59 10.46
N PHE A 216 -4.57 -10.71 10.91
CA PHE A 216 -4.85 -11.88 10.09
C PHE A 216 -6.35 -12.06 9.97
N TRP A 217 -6.82 -12.31 8.76
CA TRP A 217 -8.22 -12.28 8.40
C TRP A 217 -8.64 -13.60 7.75
N ASP A 218 -9.83 -14.08 8.10
CA ASP A 218 -10.53 -15.04 7.27
C ASP A 218 -11.08 -14.30 6.04
N LEU A 219 -10.58 -14.68 4.85
CA LEU A 219 -10.88 -13.97 3.62
C LEU A 219 -12.35 -14.12 3.20
N ARG A 220 -12.95 -15.27 3.42
CA ARG A 220 -14.37 -15.54 3.08
C ARG A 220 -15.32 -14.95 4.11
N ALA A 221 -15.03 -15.12 5.39
CA ALA A 221 -15.85 -14.56 6.46
C ALA A 221 -15.66 -13.04 6.59
N ARG A 222 -14.60 -12.47 6.00
CA ARG A 222 -14.24 -11.03 6.03
C ARG A 222 -14.14 -10.51 7.46
N ARG A 223 -13.47 -11.31 8.31
CA ARG A 223 -13.33 -11.07 9.76
C ARG A 223 -11.90 -11.19 10.20
N ASN A 224 -11.50 -10.33 11.13
CA ASN A 224 -10.24 -10.51 11.84
C ASN A 224 -10.30 -11.78 12.69
N VAL A 225 -9.31 -12.67 12.55
CA VAL A 225 -9.22 -13.92 13.31
C VAL A 225 -8.07 -13.92 14.31
N GLN A 226 -7.06 -13.10 14.08
CA GLN A 226 -5.93 -12.95 14.99
C GLN A 226 -5.24 -11.62 14.77
N THR A 227 -4.80 -10.98 15.84
CA THR A 227 -3.93 -9.81 15.79
C THR A 227 -2.68 -10.10 16.59
N ILE A 228 -1.52 -9.77 16.05
CA ILE A 228 -0.23 -9.94 16.71
C ILE A 228 0.44 -8.58 16.83
N ASP A 229 0.79 -8.23 18.06
CA ASP A 229 1.56 -7.05 18.39
C ASP A 229 3.06 -7.36 18.29
N LEU A 230 3.80 -6.58 17.52
CA LEU A 230 5.24 -6.72 17.32
C LEU A 230 6.06 -6.10 18.48
N GLY A 231 5.38 -5.36 19.33
CA GLY A 231 5.96 -4.54 20.41
C GLY A 231 5.94 -3.06 20.06
N ALA A 232 5.48 -2.24 21.00
CA ALA A 232 5.20 -0.82 20.77
C ALA A 232 6.40 -0.01 20.25
N GLN A 233 7.64 -0.41 20.55
CA GLN A 233 8.84 0.24 20.03
C GLN A 233 9.10 -0.02 18.53
N HIS A 234 8.50 -1.07 17.94
CA HIS A 234 8.68 -1.45 16.54
C HIS A 234 7.66 -0.74 15.67
N GLN A 235 7.92 0.53 15.36
CA GLN A 235 6.97 1.43 14.73
C GLN A 235 6.93 1.32 13.21
N MET A 236 5.74 1.51 12.64
CA MET A 236 5.47 1.50 11.20
C MET A 236 5.74 0.12 10.60
N ALA A 237 4.86 -0.84 10.90
CA ALA A 237 4.81 -2.10 10.17
C ALA A 237 4.16 -1.84 8.81
N LEU A 238 4.97 -1.77 7.74
CA LEU A 238 4.52 -1.31 6.44
C LEU A 238 4.23 -2.47 5.47
N GLU A 239 5.08 -2.63 4.48
CA GLU A 239 4.87 -3.56 3.38
C GLU A 239 4.80 -5.02 3.83
N VAL A 240 3.80 -5.74 3.39
CA VAL A 240 3.65 -7.18 3.60
C VAL A 240 3.86 -7.94 2.30
N ARG A 241 4.71 -8.96 2.32
CA ARG A 241 5.01 -9.80 1.15
C ARG A 241 4.84 -11.27 1.49
N PRO A 242 3.90 -11.98 0.86
CA PRO A 242 3.75 -13.42 1.01
C PRO A 242 4.88 -14.16 0.30
N ALA A 243 5.05 -15.43 0.63
CA ALA A 243 5.90 -16.32 -0.13
C ALA A 243 5.49 -16.35 -1.62
N HIS A 244 6.48 -16.39 -2.53
CA HIS A 244 6.22 -16.50 -3.97
C HIS A 244 5.48 -17.79 -4.35
N ASP A 245 5.69 -18.87 -3.60
CA ASP A 245 4.92 -20.09 -3.75
C ASP A 245 3.59 -19.94 -2.98
N PRO A 246 2.45 -19.86 -3.68
CA PRO A 246 1.16 -19.56 -3.06
C PRO A 246 0.63 -20.68 -2.15
N VAL A 247 1.24 -21.88 -2.16
CA VAL A 247 0.85 -22.96 -1.25
C VAL A 247 1.56 -22.89 0.10
N ARG A 248 2.59 -22.05 0.20
CA ARG A 248 3.33 -21.83 1.45
C ARG A 248 2.67 -20.77 2.31
N GLU A 249 2.53 -21.08 3.60
CA GLU A 249 1.83 -20.22 4.56
C GLU A 249 2.82 -19.39 5.38
N TYR A 250 3.64 -18.58 4.73
CA TYR A 250 4.51 -17.60 5.36
C TYR A 250 4.68 -16.35 4.49
N GLY A 251 5.21 -15.30 5.09
CA GLY A 251 5.59 -14.08 4.39
C GLY A 251 6.42 -13.19 5.31
N PHE A 252 6.65 -11.97 4.82
CA PHE A 252 7.51 -11.01 5.49
C PHE A 252 6.77 -9.68 5.67
N VAL A 253 7.20 -8.90 6.66
CA VAL A 253 6.80 -7.51 6.86
C VAL A 253 8.04 -6.68 7.19
N GLY A 254 8.14 -5.51 6.54
CA GLY A 254 9.11 -4.47 6.87
C GLY A 254 8.62 -3.63 8.06
N VAL A 255 9.49 -3.40 9.02
CA VAL A 255 9.26 -2.49 10.15
C VAL A 255 10.29 -1.37 10.09
N VAL A 256 9.81 -0.14 9.97
CA VAL A 256 10.65 1.01 9.60
C VAL A 256 11.67 1.34 10.67
N VAL A 257 11.25 1.37 11.94
CA VAL A 257 12.14 1.83 13.01
C VAL A 257 11.78 1.22 14.37
N ASP A 258 12.82 0.85 15.11
CA ASP A 258 12.76 0.61 16.56
C ASP A 258 13.12 1.92 17.28
N THR A 259 12.20 2.47 18.04
CA THR A 259 12.39 3.77 18.73
C THR A 259 13.42 3.74 19.84
N THR A 260 13.95 2.58 20.22
CA THR A 260 14.98 2.45 21.26
C THR A 260 16.41 2.59 20.71
N ASN A 261 16.63 2.24 19.44
CA ASN A 261 17.97 2.18 18.87
C ASN A 261 18.04 2.60 17.38
N LEU A 262 16.92 3.03 16.80
CA LEU A 262 16.74 3.43 15.41
C LEU A 262 16.96 2.32 14.36
N GLU A 263 17.06 1.06 14.75
CA GLU A 263 17.18 -0.05 13.81
C GLU A 263 15.89 -0.26 13.02
N GLY A 264 16.03 -0.58 11.73
CA GLY A 264 14.96 -1.17 10.94
C GLY A 264 14.96 -2.69 11.08
N SER A 265 13.86 -3.34 10.74
CA SER A 265 13.81 -4.80 10.82
C SER A 265 12.86 -5.44 9.82
N ILE A 266 13.13 -6.71 9.52
CA ILE A 266 12.25 -7.58 8.75
C ILE A 266 11.77 -8.69 9.65
N TRP A 267 10.45 -8.90 9.66
CA TRP A 267 9.81 -9.95 10.43
C TRP A 267 9.20 -10.97 9.49
N THR A 268 9.29 -12.25 9.87
CA THR A 268 8.61 -13.35 9.20
C THR A 268 7.34 -13.67 9.98
N TRP A 269 6.23 -13.79 9.26
CA TRP A 269 5.01 -14.38 9.79
C TRP A 269 4.76 -15.75 9.11
N TRP A 270 4.16 -16.68 9.83
CA TRP A 270 3.77 -17.99 9.29
C TRP A 270 2.56 -18.54 10.02
N ARG A 271 1.90 -19.53 9.40
CA ARG A 271 0.77 -20.24 9.99
C ARG A 271 1.18 -21.65 10.36
N GLU A 272 0.92 -22.04 11.60
CA GLU A 272 1.18 -23.37 12.13
C GLU A 272 0.10 -23.75 13.14
N GLY A 273 -0.42 -25.00 13.07
CA GLY A 273 -1.48 -25.46 13.97
C GLY A 273 -2.74 -24.60 13.95
N GLY A 274 -3.03 -23.94 12.82
CA GLY A 274 -4.20 -23.06 12.66
C GLY A 274 -4.04 -21.66 13.27
N LYS A 275 -2.86 -21.34 13.83
CA LYS A 275 -2.51 -20.03 14.41
C LYS A 275 -1.44 -19.34 13.61
N PHE A 276 -1.43 -18.02 13.64
CA PHE A 276 -0.34 -17.22 13.07
C PHE A 276 0.71 -16.90 14.13
N HIS A 277 1.94 -16.86 13.68
CA HIS A 277 3.13 -16.58 14.48
C HIS A 277 3.97 -15.53 13.77
N VAL A 278 4.78 -14.79 14.52
CA VAL A 278 5.72 -13.81 13.98
C VAL A 278 7.07 -13.92 14.69
N LYS A 279 8.12 -13.59 13.96
CA LYS A 279 9.48 -13.54 14.51
C LYS A 279 10.31 -12.49 13.77
N LYS A 280 11.04 -11.65 14.51
CA LYS A 280 12.08 -10.79 13.93
C LYS A 280 13.15 -11.69 13.30
N THR A 281 13.36 -11.55 11.98
CA THR A 281 14.25 -12.41 11.20
C THR A 281 15.55 -11.70 10.84
N ALA A 282 15.48 -10.41 10.53
CA ALA A 282 16.64 -9.59 10.24
C ALA A 282 16.53 -8.24 10.92
N THR A 283 17.69 -7.70 11.29
CA THR A 283 17.85 -6.34 11.81
C THR A 283 18.76 -5.58 10.86
N ILE A 284 18.38 -4.36 10.53
CA ILE A 284 19.14 -3.44 9.71
C ILE A 284 19.61 -2.33 10.65
N PRO A 285 20.91 -2.23 10.95
CA PRO A 285 21.39 -1.28 11.95
C PRO A 285 21.19 0.17 11.51
N ALA A 286 21.02 1.05 12.48
CA ALA A 286 21.10 2.49 12.25
C ALA A 286 22.52 2.88 11.80
N GLU A 287 22.63 3.87 10.93
CA GLU A 287 23.92 4.36 10.42
C GLU A 287 24.43 5.48 11.32
N PRO A 288 25.62 5.38 11.91
CA PRO A 288 26.22 6.44 12.70
C PRO A 288 26.40 7.72 11.89
N ALA A 289 26.06 8.87 12.48
CA ALA A 289 26.22 10.19 11.86
C ALA A 289 26.70 11.23 12.88
N ALA A 290 27.43 12.25 12.40
CA ALA A 290 27.92 13.31 13.24
C ALA A 290 26.77 14.21 13.75
N ALA A 291 26.90 14.76 14.94
CA ALA A 291 25.82 15.52 15.59
C ALA A 291 25.36 16.74 14.77
N ASP A 292 26.25 17.36 14.01
CA ASP A 292 25.96 18.50 13.13
C ASP A 292 25.26 18.10 11.81
N GLU A 293 25.28 16.81 11.47
CA GLU A 293 24.57 16.24 10.32
C GLU A 293 23.17 15.73 10.71
N LEU A 294 22.87 15.62 11.99
CA LEU A 294 21.63 15.05 12.50
C LEU A 294 20.57 16.14 12.77
N PRO A 295 19.31 15.89 12.37
CA PRO A 295 18.20 16.71 12.83
C PRO A 295 18.10 16.66 14.37
N PRO A 296 17.59 17.71 15.03
CA PRO A 296 17.55 17.81 16.50
C PRO A 296 17.00 16.56 17.20
N LEU A 297 15.97 15.94 16.63
CA LEU A 297 15.34 14.72 17.16
C LEU A 297 16.32 13.54 17.26
N LEU A 298 17.24 13.41 16.31
CA LEU A 298 18.16 12.27 16.21
C LEU A 298 19.51 12.49 16.88
N GLN A 299 19.82 13.71 17.34
CA GLN A 299 21.11 14.04 17.95
C GLN A 299 21.42 13.16 19.16
N GLY A 300 20.41 12.83 19.98
CA GLY A 300 20.57 11.97 21.13
C GLY A 300 20.92 10.50 20.81
N PHE A 301 20.68 10.07 19.58
CA PHE A 301 20.99 8.72 19.12
C PHE A 301 22.37 8.64 18.44
N GLY A 302 22.89 9.74 17.90
CA GLY A 302 24.16 9.75 17.13
C GLY A 302 24.10 8.91 15.86
N ALA A 303 22.91 8.70 15.30
CA ALA A 303 22.68 7.83 14.15
C ALA A 303 21.40 8.21 13.39
N VAL A 304 21.25 7.74 12.16
CA VAL A 304 20.05 7.81 11.33
C VAL A 304 19.44 6.41 11.15
N PRO A 305 18.11 6.30 11.12
CA PRO A 305 17.46 5.01 10.84
C PRO A 305 17.59 4.63 9.37
N PRO A 306 17.63 3.32 9.03
CA PRO A 306 17.70 2.85 7.65
C PRO A 306 16.39 3.07 6.87
N LEU A 307 15.28 3.35 7.56
CA LEU A 307 13.93 3.56 7.00
C LEU A 307 13.51 2.47 6.03
N VAL A 308 13.33 1.25 6.54
CA VAL A 308 12.87 0.09 5.77
C VAL A 308 11.40 0.31 5.39
N THR A 309 11.15 0.86 4.21
CA THR A 309 9.81 1.23 3.75
C THR A 309 9.20 0.21 2.78
N ASP A 310 10.04 -0.60 2.11
CA ASP A 310 9.61 -1.67 1.20
C ASP A 310 10.56 -2.88 1.32
N ILE A 311 10.08 -4.08 0.91
CA ILE A 311 10.81 -5.35 0.96
C ILE A 311 10.53 -6.26 -0.24
#